data_399287698a95181c214ff819bbe1ec00
#
_entry.id   399287698a95181c214ff819bbe1ec00
#
_cell.length_a   1.000
_cell.length_b   1.000
_cell.length_c   1.000
_cell.angle_alpha   90.00
_cell.angle_beta   90.00
_cell.angle_gamma   90.00
#
_symmetry.space_group_name_H-M   'P 1'
#
loop_
_entity.id
_entity.type
_entity.pdbx_description
1 polymer ?
#
loop_
_entity_poly.entity_id
_entity_poly.type
_entity_poly.pdbx_seq_one_letter_code
_entity_poly.pdbx_strand_id
1 'polypeptide(L)'
;MKTGKNILMGIALTSALFVSAQEPVDYVNPFVGTTNYGTTNPGAVVPQGMMSATPFNVMGSEDNKYDKDKQWWSTPYEVNNKYLTGFSHVNLSGVGCPDLGSLLLMPTSGELNVKYTQYGSEYTDEVAVPGYYSNMLT
;
A
#
# COMPACT_ATOMS: atom_id res chain seq x y z
N MET A 1 1.50 -52.21 -32.77
CA MET A 1 0.68 -51.02 -32.55
C MET A 1 0.40 -50.73 -31.06
N LYS A 2 1.25 -51.06 -30.08
CA LYS A 2 1.06 -50.75 -28.64
C LYS A 2 1.96 -49.62 -28.11
N THR A 3 3.00 -49.25 -28.86
CA THR A 3 3.99 -48.23 -28.42
C THR A 3 3.49 -46.80 -28.51
N GLY A 4 2.58 -46.47 -29.43
CA GLY A 4 2.08 -45.11 -29.59
C GLY A 4 1.18 -44.61 -28.45
N LYS A 5 0.41 -45.52 -27.82
CA LYS A 5 -0.48 -45.14 -26.71
C LYS A 5 0.29 -44.79 -25.41
N ASN A 6 1.42 -45.43 -25.17
CA ASN A 6 2.24 -45.18 -23.98
C ASN A 6 3.06 -43.89 -24.09
N ILE A 7 3.43 -43.50 -25.32
CA ILE A 7 4.12 -42.21 -25.58
C ILE A 7 3.16 -41.03 -25.39
N LEU A 8 1.92 -41.15 -25.86
CA LEU A 8 0.91 -40.10 -25.69
C LEU A 8 0.54 -39.90 -24.21
N MET A 9 0.46 -40.99 -23.44
CA MET A 9 0.20 -40.92 -22.01
C MET A 9 1.37 -40.33 -21.20
N GLY A 10 2.62 -40.56 -21.65
CA GLY A 10 3.82 -39.97 -21.06
C GLY A 10 3.90 -38.44 -21.31
N ILE A 11 3.53 -37.97 -22.49
CA ILE A 11 3.52 -36.53 -22.85
C ILE A 11 2.40 -35.80 -22.08
N ALA A 12 1.23 -36.41 -21.90
CA ALA A 12 0.14 -35.84 -21.11
C ALA A 12 0.47 -35.71 -19.62
N LEU A 13 1.27 -36.64 -19.05
CA LEU A 13 1.70 -36.57 -17.65
C LEU A 13 2.79 -35.51 -17.43
N THR A 14 3.69 -35.30 -18.38
CA THR A 14 4.75 -34.29 -18.26
C THR A 14 4.22 -32.87 -18.45
N SER A 15 3.17 -32.66 -19.24
CA SER A 15 2.54 -31.31 -19.37
C SER A 15 1.77 -30.88 -18.13
N ALA A 16 1.31 -31.80 -17.28
CA ALA A 16 0.64 -31.49 -16.04
C ALA A 16 1.59 -30.95 -14.93
N LEU A 17 2.90 -31.12 -15.08
CA LEU A 17 3.90 -30.68 -14.08
C LEU A 17 4.30 -29.20 -14.22
N PHE A 18 3.83 -28.49 -15.25
CA PHE A 18 4.12 -27.08 -15.46
C PHE A 18 2.96 -26.13 -15.12
N VAL A 19 1.92 -26.64 -14.48
CA VAL A 19 0.90 -25.75 -13.91
C VAL A 19 1.49 -25.17 -12.61
N SER A 20 2.17 -24.03 -12.73
CA SER A 20 2.50 -23.23 -11.55
C SER A 20 1.20 -22.73 -10.94
N ALA A 21 0.84 -23.28 -9.80
CA ALA A 21 -0.25 -22.71 -9.01
C ALA A 21 0.19 -21.33 -8.53
N GLN A 22 -0.68 -20.35 -8.70
CA GLN A 22 -0.47 -19.00 -8.17
C GLN A 22 -0.43 -19.08 -6.64
N GLU A 23 0.54 -18.42 -6.02
CA GLU A 23 0.66 -18.40 -4.56
C GLU A 23 -0.53 -17.64 -3.94
N PRO A 24 -1.07 -18.08 -2.79
CA PRO A 24 -2.18 -17.37 -2.14
C PRO A 24 -1.90 -15.88 -1.88
N VAL A 25 -0.66 -15.49 -1.69
CA VAL A 25 -0.25 -14.10 -1.48
C VAL A 25 -0.50 -13.21 -2.70
N ASP A 26 -0.52 -13.77 -3.91
CA ASP A 26 -0.77 -13.05 -5.16
C ASP A 26 -2.21 -12.53 -5.27
N TYR A 27 -3.12 -13.06 -4.45
CA TYR A 27 -4.52 -12.62 -4.40
C TYR A 27 -4.78 -11.54 -3.33
N VAL A 28 -3.77 -11.17 -2.55
CA VAL A 28 -3.91 -10.13 -1.52
C VAL A 28 -3.83 -8.76 -2.16
N ASN A 29 -4.89 -7.96 -2.00
CA ASN A 29 -4.91 -6.57 -2.42
C ASN A 29 -4.88 -5.63 -1.19
N PRO A 30 -3.74 -4.98 -0.90
CA PRO A 30 -3.61 -4.08 0.24
C PRO A 30 -4.49 -2.82 0.19
N PHE A 31 -5.09 -2.50 -0.97
CA PHE A 31 -5.99 -1.34 -1.10
C PHE A 31 -7.43 -1.63 -0.66
N VAL A 32 -7.77 -2.87 -0.31
CA VAL A 32 -9.11 -3.20 0.20
C VAL A 32 -9.36 -2.46 1.53
N GLY A 33 -10.46 -1.70 1.60
CA GLY A 33 -10.85 -0.94 2.79
C GLY A 33 -10.19 0.43 2.94
N THR A 34 -9.50 0.94 1.91
CA THR A 34 -8.79 2.22 1.91
C THR A 34 -9.61 3.40 1.38
N THR A 35 -10.92 3.23 1.17
CA THR A 35 -11.88 4.27 0.74
C THR A 35 -12.88 4.59 1.84
N ASN A 36 -13.65 5.66 1.66
CA ASN A 36 -14.78 6.03 2.53
C ASN A 36 -14.39 6.07 4.02
N TYR A 37 -13.49 6.98 4.37
CA TYR A 37 -12.95 7.20 5.72
C TYR A 37 -11.93 6.16 6.21
N GLY A 38 -11.48 5.29 5.35
CA GLY A 38 -10.37 4.38 5.54
C GLY A 38 -10.38 3.58 6.86
N THR A 39 -10.49 2.28 6.77
CA THR A 39 -10.32 1.41 7.94
C THR A 39 -9.04 0.60 7.87
N THR A 40 -8.37 0.66 6.71
CA THR A 40 -7.10 -0.02 6.43
C THR A 40 -6.15 0.91 5.69
N ASN A 41 -4.89 0.53 5.64
CA ASN A 41 -3.87 1.25 4.88
C ASN A 41 -2.97 0.25 4.12
N PRO A 42 -2.36 0.65 3.01
CA PRO A 42 -1.51 -0.21 2.19
C PRO A 42 -0.06 -0.27 2.67
N GLY A 43 0.24 0.17 3.89
CA GLY A 43 1.59 0.27 4.42
C GLY A 43 2.32 -1.06 4.49
N ALA A 44 3.64 -1.02 4.29
CA ALA A 44 4.51 -2.18 4.45
C ALA A 44 4.69 -2.54 5.93
N VAL A 45 4.32 -3.74 6.34
CA VAL A 45 4.19 -4.16 7.75
C VAL A 45 5.06 -5.39 8.09
N VAL A 46 6.02 -5.75 7.28
CA VAL A 46 6.84 -6.95 7.44
C VAL A 46 8.19 -6.56 8.07
N PRO A 47 8.78 -7.39 8.95
CA PRO A 47 8.32 -8.71 9.42
C PRO A 47 7.48 -8.68 10.70
N GLN A 48 7.42 -7.56 11.40
CA GLN A 48 6.78 -7.43 12.71
C GLN A 48 5.67 -6.40 12.65
N GLY A 49 4.43 -6.83 12.80
CA GLY A 49 3.22 -6.04 12.57
C GLY A 49 3.01 -4.78 13.43
N MET A 50 3.90 -4.50 14.38
CA MET A 50 3.82 -3.30 15.22
C MET A 50 4.33 -2.02 14.55
N MET A 51 5.13 -2.14 13.50
CA MET A 51 5.64 -0.99 12.75
C MET A 51 5.27 -1.12 11.28
N SER A 52 4.81 -0.04 10.71
CA SER A 52 4.50 0.07 9.29
C SER A 52 5.16 1.29 8.68
N ALA A 53 5.52 1.23 7.43
CA ALA A 53 5.76 2.42 6.62
C ALA A 53 4.49 2.67 5.81
N THR A 54 3.65 3.58 6.28
CA THR A 54 2.32 3.84 5.74
C THR A 54 2.28 5.18 5.04
N PRO A 55 1.84 5.26 3.79
CA PRO A 55 1.62 6.53 3.11
C PRO A 55 0.58 7.34 3.89
N PHE A 56 0.89 8.62 4.10
CA PHE A 56 0.07 9.56 4.83
C PHE A 56 -0.44 10.62 3.87
N ASN A 57 -1.74 10.62 3.59
CA ASN A 57 -2.31 11.51 2.58
C ASN A 57 -3.64 12.15 2.97
N VAL A 58 -4.11 12.01 4.20
CA VAL A 58 -5.42 12.57 4.61
C VAL A 58 -5.32 13.92 5.30
N MET A 59 -4.15 14.31 5.81
CA MET A 59 -3.90 15.61 6.45
C MET A 59 -2.40 15.94 6.48
N GLY A 60 -2.03 17.03 7.16
CA GLY A 60 -0.64 17.41 7.42
C GLY A 60 -0.05 18.38 6.40
N SER A 61 -0.83 18.84 5.41
CA SER A 61 -0.43 19.88 4.47
C SER A 61 -1.57 20.87 4.20
N GLU A 62 -1.25 22.14 4.07
CA GLU A 62 -2.20 23.19 3.70
C GLU A 62 -2.82 22.95 2.30
N ASP A 63 -2.12 22.26 1.42
CA ASP A 63 -2.54 21.94 0.06
C ASP A 63 -3.38 20.66 -0.01
N ASN A 64 -3.42 19.86 1.05
CA ASN A 64 -4.21 18.65 1.10
C ASN A 64 -5.70 18.98 1.28
N LYS A 65 -6.51 18.67 0.27
CA LYS A 65 -7.97 18.93 0.30
C LYS A 65 -8.69 18.25 1.47
N TYR A 66 -8.17 17.13 1.94
CA TYR A 66 -8.75 16.34 3.04
C TYR A 66 -8.43 16.91 4.42
N ASP A 67 -7.40 17.73 4.55
CA ASP A 67 -7.06 18.40 5.82
C ASP A 67 -8.13 19.41 6.25
N LYS A 68 -8.87 19.96 5.28
CA LYS A 68 -9.99 20.88 5.51
C LYS A 68 -11.32 20.18 5.72
N ASP A 69 -11.36 18.88 5.48
CA ASP A 69 -12.55 18.07 5.67
C ASP A 69 -12.67 17.72 7.16
N LYS A 70 -13.80 18.09 7.76
CA LYS A 70 -14.08 17.80 9.17
C LYS A 70 -14.43 16.33 9.43
N GLN A 71 -14.14 15.48 8.47
CA GLN A 71 -14.45 14.07 8.55
C GLN A 71 -13.43 13.34 9.43
N TRP A 72 -13.90 12.30 10.04
CA TRP A 72 -13.11 11.44 10.90
C TRP A 72 -12.44 10.34 10.08
N TRP A 73 -11.13 10.22 10.21
CA TRP A 73 -10.32 9.21 9.53
C TRP A 73 -9.78 8.20 10.54
N SER A 74 -10.00 6.90 10.26
CA SER A 74 -9.47 5.83 11.11
C SER A 74 -7.99 5.54 10.84
N THR A 75 -7.54 5.81 9.61
CA THR A 75 -6.16 5.59 9.17
C THR A 75 -5.64 6.79 8.39
N PRO A 76 -4.33 6.93 8.23
CA PRO A 76 -3.74 8.09 7.57
C PRO A 76 -3.85 8.09 6.04
N TYR A 77 -4.57 7.14 5.44
CA TYR A 77 -4.56 6.93 4.00
C TYR A 77 -5.97 6.84 3.38
N GLU A 78 -6.13 7.46 2.22
CA GLU A 78 -7.29 7.37 1.34
C GLU A 78 -6.83 7.20 -0.11
N VAL A 79 -7.26 6.10 -0.78
CA VAL A 79 -6.73 5.69 -2.08
C VAL A 79 -6.98 6.68 -3.22
N ASN A 80 -8.05 7.48 -3.14
CA ASN A 80 -8.37 8.48 -4.17
C ASN A 80 -7.60 9.80 -4.01
N ASN A 81 -6.92 9.99 -2.89
CA ASN A 81 -6.08 11.16 -2.69
C ASN A 81 -4.65 10.89 -3.16
N LYS A 82 -4.19 11.61 -4.16
CA LYS A 82 -2.85 11.47 -4.75
C LYS A 82 -1.88 12.57 -4.32
N TYR A 83 -2.09 13.13 -3.13
CA TYR A 83 -1.19 14.11 -2.52
C TYR A 83 -0.62 13.53 -1.22
N LEU A 84 0.65 13.13 -1.25
CA LEU A 84 1.37 12.53 -0.12
C LEU A 84 1.95 13.62 0.77
N THR A 85 1.73 13.52 2.07
CA THR A 85 2.33 14.40 3.07
C THR A 85 3.56 13.76 3.75
N GLY A 86 3.68 12.45 3.66
CA GLY A 86 4.81 11.69 4.19
C GLY A 86 4.47 10.22 4.40
N PHE A 87 5.33 9.55 5.15
CA PHE A 87 5.13 8.18 5.61
C PHE A 87 5.06 8.16 7.13
N SER A 88 4.00 7.60 7.66
CA SER A 88 3.82 7.44 9.11
C SER A 88 4.16 6.03 9.57
N HIS A 89 4.42 5.91 10.87
CA HIS A 89 4.77 4.66 11.53
C HIS A 89 3.82 4.38 12.69
N VAL A 90 3.72 3.11 13.07
CA VAL A 90 2.87 2.66 14.20
C VAL A 90 1.41 3.07 14.01
N ASN A 91 0.80 2.65 12.90
CA ASN A 91 -0.59 2.97 12.60
C ASN A 91 -1.51 1.86 13.06
N LEU A 92 -2.62 2.25 13.67
CA LEU A 92 -3.74 1.35 13.89
C LEU A 92 -4.55 1.17 12.59
N SER A 93 -5.25 0.06 12.49
CA SER A 93 -6.20 -0.22 11.41
C SER A 93 -7.53 -0.71 12.00
N GLY A 94 -8.60 -0.52 11.21
CA GLY A 94 -9.95 -0.84 11.65
C GLY A 94 -10.72 0.37 12.17
N VAL A 95 -11.97 0.13 12.57
CA VAL A 95 -12.84 1.17 13.12
C VAL A 95 -12.51 1.37 14.60
N GLY A 96 -12.15 2.58 14.98
CA GLY A 96 -11.79 2.90 16.37
C GLY A 96 -11.41 4.35 16.56
N CYS A 97 -10.60 4.64 17.56
CA CYS A 97 -10.01 5.97 17.69
C CYS A 97 -9.03 6.24 16.53
N PRO A 98 -9.07 7.44 15.94
CA PRO A 98 -8.12 7.78 14.91
C PRO A 98 -6.71 7.82 15.51
N ASP A 99 -5.85 7.00 14.98
CA ASP A 99 -4.42 7.02 15.27
C ASP A 99 -3.68 7.09 13.93
N LEU A 100 -3.22 8.29 13.64
CA LEU A 100 -2.60 8.60 12.35
C LEU A 100 -1.08 8.38 12.36
N GLY A 101 -0.60 7.61 13.31
CA GLY A 101 0.80 7.28 13.47
C GLY A 101 1.58 8.28 14.33
N SER A 102 2.69 7.82 14.89
CA SER A 102 3.45 8.57 15.89
C SER A 102 4.63 9.34 15.30
N LEU A 103 5.07 9.02 14.11
CA LEU A 103 6.19 9.68 13.44
C LEU A 103 5.88 9.80 11.95
N LEU A 104 5.94 11.03 11.43
CA LEU A 104 5.76 11.32 10.02
C LEU A 104 7.10 11.73 9.40
N LEU A 105 7.52 11.02 8.36
CA LEU A 105 8.75 11.29 7.62
C LEU A 105 8.40 11.55 6.15
N MET A 106 8.93 12.66 5.60
CA MET A 106 8.83 12.97 4.18
C MET A 106 10.23 13.08 3.58
N PRO A 107 10.60 12.24 2.60
CA PRO A 107 11.84 12.41 1.87
C PRO A 107 11.75 13.67 1.01
N THR A 108 12.75 14.52 1.08
CA THR A 108 12.83 15.77 0.32
C THR A 108 14.20 15.91 -0.34
N SER A 109 14.26 16.70 -1.41
CA SER A 109 15.51 17.10 -2.06
C SER A 109 15.62 18.63 -2.09
N GLY A 110 16.84 19.16 -2.07
CA GLY A 110 17.10 20.59 -2.08
C GLY A 110 17.19 21.21 -0.67
N GLU A 111 16.92 22.51 -0.59
CA GLU A 111 16.96 23.25 0.67
C GLU A 111 15.74 22.94 1.54
N LEU A 112 15.98 22.79 2.85
CA LEU A 112 14.90 22.53 3.81
C LEU A 112 14.09 23.83 4.05
N ASN A 113 12.78 23.72 3.90
CA ASN A 113 11.86 24.78 4.27
C ASN A 113 11.56 24.73 5.78
N VAL A 114 11.33 25.89 6.38
CA VAL A 114 10.98 26.00 7.80
C VAL A 114 9.55 25.55 8.09
N LYS A 115 8.67 25.59 7.08
CA LYS A 115 7.27 25.20 7.21
C LYS A 115 7.09 23.74 6.81
N TYR A 116 6.93 22.85 7.78
CA TYR A 116 6.70 21.42 7.56
C TYR A 116 5.45 21.11 6.70
N THR A 117 4.44 21.98 6.70
CA THR A 117 3.20 21.85 5.92
C THR A 117 3.41 21.99 4.41
N GLN A 118 4.60 22.36 3.95
CA GLN A 118 4.94 22.56 2.53
C GLN A 118 5.75 21.41 1.93
N TYR A 119 5.93 20.31 2.66
CA TYR A 119 6.71 19.16 2.16
C TYR A 119 5.86 18.09 1.45
N GLY A 120 4.55 18.29 1.31
CA GLY A 120 3.69 17.37 0.56
C GLY A 120 4.01 17.40 -0.94
N SER A 121 3.72 16.31 -1.64
CA SER A 121 3.91 16.15 -3.08
C SER A 121 2.77 15.34 -3.69
N GLU A 122 2.40 15.66 -4.90
CA GLU A 122 1.62 14.73 -5.71
C GLU A 122 2.43 13.47 -6.00
N TYR A 123 1.75 12.37 -6.28
CA TYR A 123 2.41 11.11 -6.60
C TYR A 123 1.63 10.29 -7.62
N THR A 124 2.38 9.45 -8.34
CA THR A 124 1.88 8.50 -9.35
C THR A 124 2.48 7.11 -9.12
N ASP A 125 2.16 6.17 -10.00
CA ASP A 125 2.74 4.83 -10.06
C ASP A 125 2.74 4.08 -8.73
N GLU A 126 1.62 4.20 -8.02
CA GLU A 126 1.44 3.59 -6.71
C GLU A 126 1.29 2.07 -6.81
N VAL A 127 2.13 1.36 -6.08
CA VAL A 127 2.12 -0.10 -5.99
C VAL A 127 2.13 -0.52 -4.52
N ALA A 128 1.24 -1.42 -4.16
CA ALA A 128 1.25 -2.08 -2.86
C ALA A 128 1.04 -3.58 -3.01
N VAL A 129 1.93 -4.33 -2.41
CA VAL A 129 1.82 -5.78 -2.22
C VAL A 129 2.18 -6.11 -0.76
N PRO A 130 1.83 -7.28 -0.23
CA PRO A 130 2.17 -7.62 1.15
C PRO A 130 3.64 -7.38 1.48
N GLY A 131 3.91 -6.49 2.44
CA GLY A 131 5.25 -6.13 2.88
C GLY A 131 6.02 -5.16 1.99
N TYR A 132 5.41 -4.62 0.94
CA TYR A 132 6.05 -3.64 0.06
C TYR A 132 5.08 -2.56 -0.40
N TYR A 133 5.56 -1.32 -0.39
CA TYR A 133 4.85 -0.16 -0.93
C TYR A 133 5.82 0.75 -1.70
N SER A 134 5.38 1.27 -2.83
CA SER A 134 6.12 2.29 -3.59
C SER A 134 5.19 3.27 -4.29
N ASN A 135 5.67 4.47 -4.50
CA ASN A 135 5.09 5.48 -5.37
C ASN A 135 6.18 6.36 -5.98
N MET A 136 5.81 7.16 -6.98
CA MET A 136 6.68 8.15 -7.59
C MET A 136 6.21 9.54 -7.18
N LEU A 137 7.05 10.29 -6.46
CA LEU A 137 6.80 11.69 -6.13
C LEU A 137 7.07 12.57 -7.36
N THR A 138 6.25 13.59 -7.56
CA THR A 138 6.34 14.52 -8.71
C THR A 138 6.74 15.92 -8.28
#